data_b66ac245451899a71aafc0d9a18cbfce
#
_entry.id   b66ac245451899a71aafc0d9a18cbfce
#
_cell.length_a   1.000
_cell.length_b   1.000
_cell.length_c   1.000
_cell.angle_alpha   90.00
_cell.angle_beta   90.00
_cell.angle_gamma   90.00
#
_symmetry.space_group_name_H-M   'P 1'
#
loop_
_entity.id
_entity.type
_entity.pdbx_description
1 polymer ?
#
loop_
_entity_poly.entity_id
_entity_poly.type
_entity_poly.pdbx_seq_one_letter_code
_entity_poly.pdbx_strand_id
1 'polypeptide(L)'
;RYKKNSENAFLISLKSRDLYFKIADEEGIEFDLLKKGIIHFYNSQNDLKKAISKKRWIESMGCEWEVLSQDKVFEIEPSLRGNNGIVGGIYTKSDATGDIHKYCINLSEVLKKKYEVNFHFQEEVQDIIGDNVKTVVTKEGNQDFDSVIICAGVETQRFANKFGDNFRIYPVKGYSVTIDLKDDLSRSAAPFVSLLDDPNKLVASRLGNKLRIAGTAELAGYNKDIRANRIKPLLNWVEKLFPEVKIDNYTPWAGLRPMSSDMVPIIRQSKKQNIFYNSGHGHLGWTMGTYSGKLAADLIET
;
A
#
# COMPACT_ATOMS: atom_id res chain seq x y z
N ARG A 1 -7.83 -22.85 -2.94
CA ARG A 1 -6.62 -22.02 -2.98
C ARG A 1 -6.95 -20.53 -2.79
N TYR A 2 -7.84 -19.94 -3.60
CA TYR A 2 -8.25 -18.53 -3.49
C TYR A 2 -8.70 -18.14 -2.07
N LYS A 3 -9.64 -18.88 -1.47
CA LYS A 3 -10.15 -18.61 -0.11
C LYS A 3 -9.03 -18.60 0.93
N LYS A 4 -8.18 -19.62 0.95
CA LYS A 4 -7.03 -19.71 1.87
C LYS A 4 -6.03 -18.55 1.71
N ASN A 5 -5.74 -18.16 0.46
CA ASN A 5 -4.85 -17.03 0.18
C ASN A 5 -5.46 -15.70 0.68
N SER A 6 -6.77 -15.51 0.47
CA SER A 6 -7.47 -14.33 0.99
C SER A 6 -7.48 -14.29 2.51
N GLU A 7 -7.73 -15.44 3.18
CA GLU A 7 -7.68 -15.54 4.65
C GLU A 7 -6.28 -15.20 5.20
N ASN A 8 -5.22 -15.71 4.57
CA ASN A 8 -3.85 -15.35 4.94
C ASN A 8 -3.56 -13.85 4.74
N ALA A 9 -3.98 -13.28 3.61
CA ALA A 9 -3.83 -11.86 3.34
C ALA A 9 -4.55 -10.99 4.38
N PHE A 10 -5.77 -11.34 4.75
CA PHE A 10 -6.52 -10.67 5.80
C PHE A 10 -5.80 -10.73 7.16
N LEU A 11 -5.35 -11.91 7.57
CA LEU A 11 -4.64 -12.09 8.83
C LEU A 11 -3.38 -11.23 8.90
N ILE A 12 -2.57 -11.24 7.84
CA ILE A 12 -1.36 -10.41 7.76
C ILE A 12 -1.75 -8.92 7.82
N SER A 13 -2.80 -8.50 7.12
CA SER A 13 -3.26 -7.11 7.08
C SER A 13 -3.73 -6.60 8.45
N LEU A 14 -4.57 -7.37 9.16
CA LEU A 14 -5.07 -6.98 10.48
C LEU A 14 -3.92 -6.86 11.48
N LYS A 15 -3.03 -7.86 11.52
CA LYS A 15 -1.85 -7.82 12.38
C LYS A 15 -0.88 -6.69 12.03
N SER A 16 -0.73 -6.38 10.73
CA SER A 16 0.07 -5.25 10.28
C SER A 16 -0.49 -3.92 10.75
N ARG A 17 -1.82 -3.72 10.64
CA ARG A 17 -2.47 -2.50 11.10
C ARG A 17 -2.19 -2.24 12.57
N ASP A 18 -2.41 -3.24 13.41
CA ASP A 18 -2.19 -3.13 14.85
C ASP A 18 -0.71 -2.84 15.18
N LEU A 19 0.20 -3.47 14.43
CA LEU A 19 1.64 -3.28 14.59
C LEU A 19 2.10 -1.89 14.11
N TYR A 20 1.50 -1.33 13.03
CA TYR A 20 1.76 0.04 12.60
C TYR A 20 1.41 1.04 13.70
N PHE A 21 0.24 0.89 14.31
CA PHE A 21 -0.18 1.80 15.38
C PHE A 21 0.73 1.69 16.60
N LYS A 22 1.07 0.45 16.98
CA LYS A 22 1.98 0.20 18.09
C LYS A 22 3.36 0.81 17.87
N ILE A 23 4.00 0.53 16.73
CA ILE A 23 5.34 1.07 16.41
C ILE A 23 5.31 2.60 16.34
N ALA A 24 4.28 3.17 15.70
CA ALA A 24 4.17 4.62 15.58
C ALA A 24 4.02 5.30 16.94
N ASP A 25 3.26 4.72 17.85
CA ASP A 25 3.04 5.23 19.21
C ASP A 25 4.31 5.09 20.06
N GLU A 26 4.91 3.89 20.09
CA GLU A 26 6.12 3.60 20.88
C GLU A 26 7.36 4.38 20.43
N GLU A 27 7.48 4.65 19.12
CA GLU A 27 8.64 5.30 18.53
C GLU A 27 8.39 6.78 18.16
N GLY A 28 7.20 7.31 18.44
CA GLY A 28 6.84 8.70 18.14
C GLY A 28 6.85 9.04 16.64
N ILE A 29 6.43 8.09 15.79
CA ILE A 29 6.44 8.27 14.32
C ILE A 29 5.19 9.01 13.87
N GLU A 30 5.37 10.25 13.41
CA GLU A 30 4.30 11.06 12.81
C GLU A 30 4.22 10.81 11.29
N PHE A 31 3.03 10.54 10.76
CA PHE A 31 2.81 10.24 9.33
C PHE A 31 1.43 10.64 8.80
N ASP A 32 0.90 11.75 9.29
CA ASP A 32 -0.45 12.26 8.95
C ASP A 32 -1.54 11.22 9.20
N LEU A 33 -1.46 10.47 10.29
CA LEU A 33 -2.39 9.40 10.63
C LEU A 33 -3.80 9.92 10.89
N LEU A 34 -4.77 9.44 10.12
CA LEU A 34 -6.19 9.72 10.27
C LEU A 34 -6.94 8.42 10.60
N LYS A 35 -7.35 8.25 11.87
CA LYS A 35 -8.17 7.12 12.33
C LYS A 35 -9.67 7.44 12.10
N LYS A 36 -10.04 7.60 10.82
CA LYS A 36 -11.39 7.97 10.37
C LYS A 36 -12.12 6.84 9.64
N GLY A 37 -11.51 5.65 9.60
CA GLY A 37 -12.04 4.53 8.81
C GLY A 37 -11.85 4.71 7.30
N ILE A 38 -12.43 3.77 6.55
CA ILE A 38 -12.41 3.76 5.08
C ILE A 38 -13.83 3.44 4.59
N ILE A 39 -14.33 4.19 3.60
CA ILE A 39 -15.60 3.94 2.94
C ILE A 39 -15.36 3.39 1.54
N HIS A 40 -15.92 2.23 1.25
CA HIS A 40 -16.15 1.74 -0.11
C HIS A 40 -17.54 2.21 -0.54
N PHE A 41 -17.66 3.16 -1.45
CA PHE A 41 -18.93 3.64 -1.94
C PHE A 41 -19.29 3.00 -3.28
N TYR A 42 -20.58 2.92 -3.56
CA TYR A 42 -21.13 2.26 -4.74
C TYR A 42 -22.16 3.14 -5.43
N ASN A 43 -22.12 3.18 -6.77
CA ASN A 43 -23.07 3.89 -7.64
C ASN A 43 -24.12 2.92 -8.25
N SER A 44 -24.08 1.64 -7.89
CA SER A 44 -24.97 0.60 -8.38
C SER A 44 -25.44 -0.27 -7.22
N GLN A 45 -26.78 -0.43 -7.11
CA GLN A 45 -27.38 -1.33 -6.13
C GLN A 45 -26.92 -2.79 -6.31
N ASN A 46 -26.67 -3.21 -7.56
CA ASN A 46 -26.21 -4.54 -7.85
C ASN A 46 -24.78 -4.78 -7.31
N ASP A 47 -23.88 -3.79 -7.47
CA ASP A 47 -22.50 -3.92 -7.00
C ASP A 47 -22.44 -3.83 -5.47
N LEU A 48 -23.24 -2.98 -4.85
CA LEU A 48 -23.40 -2.95 -3.40
C LEU A 48 -23.90 -4.31 -2.86
N LYS A 49 -24.93 -4.91 -3.46
CA LYS A 49 -25.43 -6.23 -3.07
C LYS A 49 -24.36 -7.32 -3.21
N LYS A 50 -23.57 -7.32 -4.28
CA LYS A 50 -22.43 -8.24 -4.45
C LYS A 50 -21.37 -8.05 -3.36
N ALA A 51 -21.09 -6.83 -2.96
CA ALA A 51 -20.15 -6.56 -1.86
C ALA A 51 -20.74 -7.07 -0.53
N ILE A 52 -21.99 -6.74 -0.22
CA ILE A 52 -22.67 -7.19 1.01
C ILE A 52 -22.68 -8.72 1.13
N SER A 53 -22.80 -9.44 0.03
CA SER A 53 -22.80 -10.92 0.06
C SER A 53 -21.54 -11.52 0.68
N LYS A 54 -20.43 -10.78 0.72
CA LYS A 54 -19.16 -11.19 1.33
C LYS A 54 -19.05 -10.84 2.81
N LYS A 55 -19.99 -10.05 3.36
CA LYS A 55 -19.91 -9.47 4.71
C LYS A 55 -19.66 -10.54 5.78
N ARG A 56 -20.47 -11.61 5.81
CA ARG A 56 -20.32 -12.68 6.82
C ARG A 56 -18.93 -13.33 6.79
N TRP A 57 -18.37 -13.51 5.60
CA TRP A 57 -17.05 -14.11 5.46
C TRP A 57 -15.95 -13.15 5.93
N ILE A 58 -16.05 -11.85 5.61
CA ILE A 58 -15.13 -10.82 6.06
C ILE A 58 -15.16 -10.67 7.58
N GLU A 59 -16.37 -10.64 8.16
CA GLU A 59 -16.56 -10.55 9.63
C GLU A 59 -16.03 -11.78 10.36
N SER A 60 -16.15 -12.97 9.77
CA SER A 60 -15.57 -14.20 10.35
C SER A 60 -14.04 -14.17 10.46
N MET A 61 -13.38 -13.25 9.76
CA MET A 61 -11.94 -13.02 9.82
C MET A 61 -11.53 -11.86 10.74
N GLY A 62 -12.50 -11.29 11.50
CA GLY A 62 -12.25 -10.23 12.45
C GLY A 62 -12.25 -8.80 11.88
N CYS A 63 -12.74 -8.61 10.66
CA CYS A 63 -12.90 -7.29 10.06
C CYS A 63 -14.34 -6.81 10.20
N GLU A 64 -14.55 -5.68 10.86
CA GLU A 64 -15.87 -5.06 11.01
C GLU A 64 -16.28 -4.36 9.71
N TRP A 65 -17.46 -4.75 9.20
CA TRP A 65 -18.06 -4.13 8.01
C TRP A 65 -19.45 -3.60 8.33
N GLU A 66 -19.60 -2.29 8.30
CA GLU A 66 -20.88 -1.61 8.41
C GLU A 66 -21.44 -1.30 7.02
N VAL A 67 -22.67 -1.73 6.75
CA VAL A 67 -23.38 -1.39 5.49
C VAL A 67 -24.07 -0.05 5.69
N LEU A 68 -23.75 0.91 4.84
CA LEU A 68 -24.26 2.27 4.90
C LEU A 68 -25.32 2.52 3.82
N SER A 69 -26.42 3.19 4.19
CA SER A 69 -27.30 3.86 3.25
C SER A 69 -26.60 5.09 2.64
N GLN A 70 -27.17 5.67 1.58
CA GLN A 70 -26.70 6.91 0.98
C GLN A 70 -26.57 8.04 2.01
N ASP A 71 -27.59 8.25 2.84
CA ASP A 71 -27.60 9.31 3.85
C ASP A 71 -26.48 9.11 4.88
N LYS A 72 -26.21 7.86 5.30
CA LYS A 72 -25.13 7.55 6.22
C LYS A 72 -23.75 7.75 5.61
N VAL A 73 -23.58 7.49 4.30
CA VAL A 73 -22.34 7.82 3.58
C VAL A 73 -22.11 9.34 3.64
N PHE A 74 -23.14 10.15 3.38
CA PHE A 74 -23.04 11.61 3.42
C PHE A 74 -22.94 12.20 4.83
N GLU A 75 -23.38 11.47 5.85
CA GLU A 75 -23.19 11.86 7.24
C GLU A 75 -21.74 11.67 7.69
N ILE A 76 -21.13 10.53 7.33
CA ILE A 76 -19.74 10.19 7.70
C ILE A 76 -18.74 10.97 6.85
N GLU A 77 -19.01 11.14 5.54
CA GLU A 77 -18.17 11.91 4.60
C GLU A 77 -18.99 12.96 3.86
N PRO A 78 -19.13 14.15 4.46
CA PRO A 78 -19.94 15.24 3.89
C PRO A 78 -19.48 15.75 2.52
N SER A 79 -18.20 15.58 2.16
CA SER A 79 -17.69 16.01 0.86
C SER A 79 -18.33 15.26 -0.32
N LEU A 80 -18.96 14.12 -0.06
CA LEU A 80 -19.70 13.35 -1.05
C LEU A 80 -21.14 13.84 -1.27
N ARG A 81 -21.63 14.81 -0.49
CA ARG A 81 -22.99 15.38 -0.68
C ARG A 81 -23.14 15.98 -2.08
N GLY A 82 -24.32 15.79 -2.65
CA GLY A 82 -24.59 16.20 -4.04
C GLY A 82 -24.26 15.14 -5.09
N ASN A 83 -23.53 14.09 -4.74
CA ASN A 83 -23.28 12.95 -5.63
C ASN A 83 -24.46 11.95 -5.59
N ASN A 84 -25.60 12.35 -6.18
CA ASN A 84 -26.85 11.58 -6.15
C ASN A 84 -26.76 10.17 -6.78
N GLY A 85 -25.69 9.87 -7.49
CA GLY A 85 -25.43 8.54 -8.05
C GLY A 85 -24.96 7.52 -7.02
N ILE A 86 -24.51 7.95 -5.84
CA ILE A 86 -24.09 7.03 -4.76
C ILE A 86 -25.33 6.40 -4.13
N VAL A 87 -25.40 5.09 -4.09
CA VAL A 87 -26.55 4.34 -3.56
C VAL A 87 -26.31 3.78 -2.15
N GLY A 88 -25.10 3.88 -1.65
CA GLY A 88 -24.67 3.39 -0.33
C GLY A 88 -23.22 3.01 -0.31
N GLY A 89 -22.78 2.42 0.80
CA GLY A 89 -21.39 2.06 0.99
C GLY A 89 -21.16 0.93 1.99
N ILE A 90 -19.89 0.58 2.14
CA ILE A 90 -19.39 -0.27 3.22
C ILE A 90 -18.32 0.52 3.96
N TYR A 91 -18.45 0.59 5.26
CA TYR A 91 -17.53 1.32 6.13
C TYR A 91 -16.78 0.38 7.05
N THR A 92 -15.47 0.54 7.10
CA THR A 92 -14.58 -0.13 8.04
C THR A 92 -14.02 0.92 9.00
N LYS A 93 -14.68 1.07 10.15
CA LYS A 93 -14.35 2.10 11.14
C LYS A 93 -12.96 1.94 11.74
N SER A 94 -12.51 0.69 11.91
CA SER A 94 -11.21 0.37 12.52
C SER A 94 -10.02 0.63 11.61
N ASP A 95 -10.23 0.90 10.32
CA ASP A 95 -9.17 1.25 9.39
C ASP A 95 -8.73 2.72 9.53
N ALA A 96 -7.58 3.03 8.97
CA ALA A 96 -6.98 4.34 9.02
C ALA A 96 -6.25 4.68 7.72
N THR A 97 -5.93 5.95 7.57
CA THR A 97 -5.12 6.49 6.48
C THR A 97 -3.84 7.11 7.05
N GLY A 98 -2.74 7.00 6.34
CA GLY A 98 -1.49 7.63 6.72
C GLY A 98 -0.56 7.79 5.52
N ASP A 99 0.40 8.71 5.63
CA ASP A 99 1.44 8.92 4.62
C ASP A 99 2.57 7.92 4.81
N ILE A 100 2.60 6.87 3.98
CA ILE A 100 3.64 5.84 4.01
C ILE A 100 5.04 6.41 3.76
N HIS A 101 5.16 7.46 2.94
CA HIS A 101 6.47 8.07 2.67
C HIS A 101 7.02 8.74 3.93
N LYS A 102 6.19 9.51 4.64
CA LYS A 102 6.55 10.09 5.95
C LYS A 102 6.86 8.99 6.97
N TYR A 103 6.03 7.95 7.01
CA TYR A 103 6.27 6.82 7.91
C TYR A 103 7.66 6.19 7.68
N CYS A 104 8.00 5.88 6.43
CA CYS A 104 9.30 5.28 6.10
C CYS A 104 10.49 6.21 6.43
N ILE A 105 10.38 7.51 6.14
CA ILE A 105 11.43 8.48 6.47
C ILE A 105 11.62 8.53 7.98
N ASN A 106 10.54 8.75 8.74
CA ASN A 106 10.64 8.91 10.19
C ASN A 106 11.09 7.61 10.87
N LEU A 107 10.61 6.46 10.40
CA LEU A 107 11.10 5.15 10.86
C LEU A 107 12.60 5.01 10.59
N SER A 108 13.08 5.39 9.41
CA SER A 108 14.53 5.30 9.11
C SER A 108 15.38 6.16 10.03
N GLU A 109 14.88 7.34 10.43
CA GLU A 109 15.57 8.20 11.39
C GLU A 109 15.59 7.60 12.81
N VAL A 110 14.51 6.97 13.24
CA VAL A 110 14.47 6.23 14.51
C VAL A 110 15.47 5.07 14.47
N LEU A 111 15.46 4.27 13.40
CA LEU A 111 16.37 3.14 13.24
C LEU A 111 17.85 3.56 13.26
N LYS A 112 18.20 4.67 12.62
CA LYS A 112 19.56 5.20 12.66
C LYS A 112 19.96 5.66 14.07
N LYS A 113 19.09 6.43 14.74
CA LYS A 113 19.44 7.10 16.01
C LYS A 113 19.36 6.19 17.23
N LYS A 114 18.37 5.31 17.28
CA LYS A 114 18.07 4.46 18.45
C LYS A 114 18.65 3.08 18.33
N TYR A 115 18.67 2.54 17.10
CA TYR A 115 19.03 1.14 16.82
C TYR A 115 20.33 1.00 16.01
N GLU A 116 21.00 2.12 15.72
CA GLU A 116 22.31 2.15 15.03
C GLU A 116 22.32 1.43 13.66
N VAL A 117 21.13 1.40 12.99
CA VAL A 117 21.00 0.77 11.66
C VAL A 117 21.70 1.63 10.61
N ASN A 118 22.59 1.03 9.84
CA ASN A 118 23.26 1.68 8.71
C ASN A 118 22.37 1.64 7.47
N PHE A 119 22.23 2.78 6.80
CA PHE A 119 21.47 2.94 5.57
C PHE A 119 22.39 3.37 4.43
N HIS A 120 22.42 2.59 3.36
CA HIS A 120 23.16 2.87 2.13
C HIS A 120 22.19 3.30 1.03
N PHE A 121 21.81 4.58 1.01
CA PHE A 121 20.93 5.15 -0.01
C PHE A 121 21.71 5.44 -1.31
N GLN A 122 21.00 5.36 -2.45
CA GLN A 122 21.56 5.55 -3.80
C GLN A 122 22.65 4.55 -4.17
N GLU A 123 22.76 3.46 -3.45
CA GLU A 123 23.69 2.36 -3.68
C GLU A 123 22.95 1.14 -4.23
N GLU A 124 23.19 0.83 -5.50
CA GLU A 124 22.52 -0.29 -6.15
C GLU A 124 23.24 -1.60 -5.87
N VAL A 125 22.54 -2.57 -5.31
CA VAL A 125 23.04 -3.93 -5.17
C VAL A 125 23.11 -4.59 -6.55
N GLN A 126 24.31 -4.84 -7.03
CA GLN A 126 24.56 -5.47 -8.30
C GLN A 126 24.46 -6.99 -8.19
N ASP A 127 25.03 -7.53 -7.14
CA ASP A 127 25.08 -8.98 -6.91
C ASP A 127 25.12 -9.36 -5.43
N ILE A 128 24.84 -10.63 -5.15
CA ILE A 128 25.01 -11.26 -3.84
C ILE A 128 25.70 -12.60 -4.12
N ILE A 129 26.89 -12.81 -3.53
CA ILE A 129 27.72 -13.99 -3.73
C ILE A 129 28.10 -14.65 -2.40
N GLY A 130 28.81 -15.73 -2.42
CA GLY A 130 29.29 -16.45 -1.25
C GLY A 130 28.34 -17.56 -0.78
N ASP A 131 28.86 -18.44 0.07
CA ASP A 131 28.13 -19.60 0.60
C ASP A 131 27.66 -19.40 2.04
N ASN A 132 28.51 -19.51 3.04
CA ASN A 132 28.12 -19.30 4.44
C ASN A 132 28.01 -17.82 4.79
N VAL A 133 29.02 -17.03 4.43
CA VAL A 133 28.99 -15.57 4.49
C VAL A 133 28.51 -15.04 3.15
N LYS A 134 27.64 -14.04 3.18
CA LYS A 134 27.10 -13.40 1.98
C LYS A 134 27.80 -12.09 1.72
N THR A 135 28.43 -11.98 0.58
CA THR A 135 29.01 -10.73 0.11
C THR A 135 28.02 -10.00 -0.78
N VAL A 136 27.56 -8.85 -0.34
CA VAL A 136 26.75 -7.91 -1.15
C VAL A 136 27.69 -7.06 -1.98
N VAL A 137 27.50 -7.09 -3.30
CA VAL A 137 28.35 -6.40 -4.29
C VAL A 137 27.65 -5.15 -4.78
N THR A 138 28.30 -4.01 -4.66
CA THR A 138 27.83 -2.71 -5.16
C THR A 138 28.92 -2.02 -5.99
N LYS A 139 28.64 -0.85 -6.55
CA LYS A 139 29.67 -0.02 -7.20
C LYS A 139 30.64 0.61 -6.20
N GLU A 140 30.20 0.83 -4.98
CA GLU A 140 30.98 1.48 -3.93
C GLU A 140 31.90 0.50 -3.20
N GLY A 141 31.68 -0.82 -3.38
CA GLY A 141 32.49 -1.88 -2.79
C GLY A 141 31.70 -3.12 -2.41
N ASN A 142 32.39 -4.03 -1.78
CA ASN A 142 31.83 -5.30 -1.31
C ASN A 142 31.71 -5.28 0.23
N GLN A 143 30.61 -5.79 0.74
CA GLN A 143 30.38 -5.93 2.18
C GLN A 143 29.88 -7.33 2.51
N ASP A 144 30.43 -7.90 3.60
CA ASP A 144 30.08 -9.24 4.06
C ASP A 144 29.03 -9.21 5.16
N PHE A 145 28.08 -10.15 5.10
CA PHE A 145 26.98 -10.30 6.05
C PHE A 145 26.74 -11.78 6.36
N ASP A 146 26.31 -12.09 7.57
CA ASP A 146 25.90 -13.43 7.97
C ASP A 146 24.62 -13.86 7.25
N SER A 147 23.69 -12.94 7.04
CA SER A 147 22.40 -13.19 6.38
C SER A 147 21.96 -12.00 5.55
N VAL A 148 21.20 -12.24 4.48
CA VAL A 148 20.61 -11.20 3.62
C VAL A 148 19.12 -11.43 3.43
N ILE A 149 18.31 -10.37 3.68
CA ILE A 149 16.89 -10.36 3.34
C ILE A 149 16.70 -9.54 2.06
N ILE A 150 16.12 -10.15 1.03
CA ILE A 150 15.86 -9.51 -0.25
C ILE A 150 14.43 -8.95 -0.24
N CYS A 151 14.32 -7.61 -0.13
CA CYS A 151 13.07 -6.83 -0.15
C CYS A 151 12.96 -5.97 -1.42
N ALA A 152 13.50 -6.44 -2.54
CA ALA A 152 13.75 -5.66 -3.75
C ALA A 152 12.51 -5.49 -4.67
N GLY A 153 11.30 -5.72 -4.18
CA GLY A 153 10.06 -5.52 -4.95
C GLY A 153 10.07 -6.32 -6.25
N VAL A 154 9.94 -5.64 -7.40
CA VAL A 154 9.94 -6.29 -8.73
C VAL A 154 11.29 -6.90 -9.10
N GLU A 155 12.39 -6.43 -8.53
CA GLU A 155 13.74 -6.95 -8.78
C GLU A 155 14.04 -8.24 -7.99
N THR A 156 13.22 -8.60 -7.01
CA THR A 156 13.40 -9.81 -6.21
C THR A 156 13.50 -11.06 -7.07
N GLN A 157 12.76 -11.13 -8.19
CA GLN A 157 12.78 -12.26 -9.10
C GLN A 157 14.17 -12.48 -9.72
N ARG A 158 14.92 -11.42 -10.02
CA ARG A 158 16.28 -11.50 -10.57
C ARG A 158 17.21 -12.24 -9.61
N PHE A 159 17.20 -11.84 -8.33
CA PHE A 159 18.00 -12.51 -7.30
C PHE A 159 17.53 -13.93 -7.01
N ALA A 160 16.21 -14.14 -6.95
CA ALA A 160 15.66 -15.47 -6.69
C ALA A 160 16.06 -16.48 -7.76
N ASN A 161 16.00 -16.12 -9.02
CA ASN A 161 16.43 -16.98 -10.13
C ASN A 161 17.91 -17.38 -10.02
N LYS A 162 18.77 -16.44 -9.58
CA LYS A 162 20.19 -16.72 -9.34
C LYS A 162 20.41 -17.80 -8.28
N PHE A 163 19.58 -17.80 -7.22
CA PHE A 163 19.68 -18.78 -6.12
C PHE A 163 18.87 -20.06 -6.37
N GLY A 164 18.34 -20.25 -7.59
CA GLY A 164 17.54 -21.41 -7.95
C GLY A 164 16.11 -21.41 -7.40
N ASP A 165 15.66 -20.27 -6.84
CA ASP A 165 14.27 -20.05 -6.48
C ASP A 165 13.48 -19.51 -7.65
N ASN A 166 12.30 -20.07 -7.88
CA ASN A 166 11.43 -19.67 -8.98
C ASN A 166 10.21 -18.90 -8.47
N PHE A 167 10.31 -17.59 -8.41
CA PHE A 167 9.19 -16.70 -8.10
C PHE A 167 8.65 -16.06 -9.37
N ARG A 168 7.34 -15.87 -9.39
CA ARG A 168 6.68 -15.13 -10.46
C ARG A 168 6.16 -13.83 -9.87
N ILE A 169 6.96 -12.77 -10.01
CA ILE A 169 6.59 -11.41 -9.63
C ILE A 169 6.49 -10.59 -10.91
N TYR A 170 5.30 -10.10 -11.21
CA TYR A 170 5.07 -9.25 -12.39
C TYR A 170 4.95 -7.79 -11.98
N PRO A 171 5.66 -6.86 -12.67
CA PRO A 171 5.55 -5.42 -12.43
C PRO A 171 4.24 -4.89 -13.02
N VAL A 172 3.25 -4.60 -12.15
CA VAL A 172 2.01 -3.95 -12.57
C VAL A 172 2.09 -2.47 -12.24
N LYS A 173 2.17 -1.63 -13.28
CA LYS A 173 2.28 -0.19 -13.10
C LYS A 173 0.97 0.42 -12.62
N GLY A 174 1.03 1.18 -11.53
CA GLY A 174 -0.04 2.01 -11.02
C GLY A 174 0.30 3.48 -11.15
N TYR A 175 -0.74 4.32 -11.17
CA TYR A 175 -0.60 5.77 -11.24
C TYR A 175 -1.27 6.43 -10.05
N SER A 176 -0.79 7.60 -9.71
CA SER A 176 -1.46 8.48 -8.76
C SER A 176 -1.24 9.94 -9.10
N VAL A 177 -2.11 10.78 -8.60
CA VAL A 177 -1.93 12.23 -8.53
C VAL A 177 -2.03 12.65 -7.08
N THR A 178 -1.18 13.57 -6.67
CA THR A 178 -1.22 14.21 -5.35
C THR A 178 -1.49 15.69 -5.57
N ILE A 179 -2.63 16.16 -5.10
CA ILE A 179 -3.13 17.53 -5.25
C ILE A 179 -2.84 18.30 -3.96
N ASP A 180 -2.22 19.46 -4.05
CA ASP A 180 -1.98 20.35 -2.91
C ASP A 180 -3.25 21.14 -2.59
N LEU A 181 -3.81 20.97 -1.40
CA LEU A 181 -4.99 21.69 -0.92
C LEU A 181 -4.56 23.06 -0.34
N LYS A 182 -4.30 24.04 -1.22
CA LYS A 182 -3.70 25.32 -0.83
C LYS A 182 -4.67 26.31 -0.19
N ASP A 183 -5.93 26.30 -0.62
CA ASP A 183 -6.97 27.22 -0.15
C ASP A 183 -7.98 26.53 0.78
N ASP A 184 -8.71 27.34 1.57
CA ASP A 184 -9.65 26.82 2.57
C ASP A 184 -10.84 26.09 1.93
N LEU A 185 -11.28 26.53 0.75
CA LEU A 185 -12.36 25.87 0.03
C LEU A 185 -11.95 24.46 -0.39
N SER A 186 -10.80 24.31 -1.06
CA SER A 186 -10.27 23.00 -1.43
C SER A 186 -10.03 22.11 -0.21
N ARG A 187 -9.52 22.68 0.92
CA ARG A 187 -9.32 21.95 2.17
C ARG A 187 -10.63 21.43 2.77
N SER A 188 -11.69 22.23 2.74
CA SER A 188 -13.01 21.86 3.29
C SER A 188 -13.76 20.89 2.37
N ALA A 189 -13.58 21.00 1.06
CA ALA A 189 -14.26 20.17 0.06
C ALA A 189 -13.61 18.78 -0.14
N ALA A 190 -12.34 18.63 0.22
CA ALA A 190 -11.66 17.35 0.09
C ALA A 190 -12.06 16.36 1.19
N PRO A 191 -12.18 15.05 0.89
CA PRO A 191 -12.62 14.05 1.85
C PRO A 191 -11.65 13.90 3.02
N PHE A 192 -12.18 13.65 4.23
CA PHE A 192 -11.43 13.29 5.43
C PHE A 192 -11.35 11.79 5.63
N VAL A 193 -12.38 11.05 5.24
CA VAL A 193 -12.39 9.59 5.25
C VAL A 193 -11.78 9.10 3.93
N SER A 194 -10.90 8.11 3.98
CA SER A 194 -10.42 7.51 2.72
C SER A 194 -11.56 6.82 1.99
N LEU A 195 -11.60 7.03 0.69
CA LEU A 195 -12.68 6.57 -0.18
C LEU A 195 -12.15 5.56 -1.19
N LEU A 196 -12.86 4.45 -1.36
CA LEU A 196 -12.66 3.51 -2.44
C LEU A 196 -13.86 3.52 -3.38
N ASP A 197 -13.61 3.79 -4.64
CA ASP A 197 -14.53 3.57 -5.76
C ASP A 197 -14.21 2.21 -6.38
N ASP A 198 -14.81 1.16 -5.84
CA ASP A 198 -14.51 -0.23 -6.25
C ASP A 198 -14.76 -0.49 -7.74
N PRO A 199 -15.86 -0.03 -8.35
CA PRO A 199 -16.10 -0.19 -9.79
C PRO A 199 -15.00 0.45 -10.66
N ASN A 200 -14.54 1.66 -10.31
CA ASN A 200 -13.54 2.40 -11.07
C ASN A 200 -12.10 2.08 -10.63
N LYS A 201 -11.92 1.31 -9.55
CA LYS A 201 -10.60 0.98 -8.97
C LYS A 201 -9.77 2.20 -8.61
N LEU A 202 -10.43 3.20 -8.03
CA LEU A 202 -9.84 4.45 -7.57
C LEU A 202 -9.92 4.57 -6.05
N VAL A 203 -8.89 5.16 -5.48
CA VAL A 203 -8.77 5.42 -4.05
C VAL A 203 -8.43 6.88 -3.85
N ALA A 204 -9.17 7.57 -2.98
CA ALA A 204 -8.83 8.89 -2.49
C ALA A 204 -8.37 8.82 -1.04
N SER A 205 -7.25 9.46 -0.72
CA SER A 205 -6.70 9.52 0.63
C SER A 205 -6.19 10.92 0.93
N ARG A 206 -6.60 11.45 2.09
CA ARG A 206 -6.06 12.72 2.60
C ARG A 206 -4.74 12.46 3.34
N LEU A 207 -3.71 13.21 2.98
CA LEU A 207 -2.36 13.14 3.57
C LEU A 207 -1.96 14.56 4.02
N GLY A 208 -2.32 14.93 5.25
CA GLY A 208 -2.18 16.28 5.74
C GLY A 208 -2.97 17.29 4.87
N ASN A 209 -2.28 18.26 4.28
CA ASN A 209 -2.85 19.25 3.36
C ASN A 209 -2.81 18.81 1.89
N LYS A 210 -2.79 17.51 1.62
CA LYS A 210 -2.78 16.96 0.27
C LYS A 210 -3.89 15.94 0.09
N LEU A 211 -4.42 15.86 -1.13
CA LEU A 211 -5.35 14.83 -1.55
C LEU A 211 -4.67 13.93 -2.58
N ARG A 212 -4.49 12.67 -2.26
CA ARG A 212 -3.91 11.68 -3.17
C ARG A 212 -4.98 10.79 -3.77
N ILE A 213 -5.01 10.74 -5.09
CA ILE A 213 -5.84 9.82 -5.85
C ILE A 213 -4.92 8.78 -6.48
N ALA A 214 -5.20 7.52 -6.22
CA ALA A 214 -4.43 6.40 -6.77
C ALA A 214 -5.35 5.41 -7.49
N GLY A 215 -4.84 4.80 -8.55
CA GLY A 215 -5.60 3.81 -9.28
C GLY A 215 -4.82 3.22 -10.44
N THR A 216 -5.56 2.67 -11.39
CA THR A 216 -5.04 2.10 -12.63
C THR A 216 -4.16 0.86 -12.40
N ALA A 217 -4.23 -0.07 -13.33
CA ALA A 217 -3.33 -1.19 -13.45
C ALA A 217 -2.91 -1.32 -14.92
N GLU A 218 -1.63 -1.13 -15.21
CA GLU A 218 -1.09 -1.20 -16.56
C GLU A 218 -0.03 -2.29 -16.64
N LEU A 219 -0.18 -3.18 -17.60
CA LEU A 219 0.79 -4.23 -17.90
C LEU A 219 1.80 -3.69 -18.92
N ALA A 220 2.84 -3.03 -18.42
CA ALA A 220 3.85 -2.34 -19.23
C ALA A 220 5.29 -2.80 -18.91
N GLY A 221 5.44 -3.98 -18.29
CA GLY A 221 6.74 -4.46 -17.84
C GLY A 221 7.39 -3.45 -16.89
N TYR A 222 8.68 -3.22 -17.06
CA TYR A 222 9.46 -2.32 -16.20
C TYR A 222 9.37 -0.84 -16.59
N ASN A 223 8.55 -0.47 -17.59
CA ASN A 223 8.38 0.92 -17.99
C ASN A 223 7.74 1.75 -16.88
N LYS A 224 8.38 2.86 -16.48
CA LYS A 224 7.94 3.80 -15.44
C LYS A 224 7.45 5.14 -15.98
N ASP A 225 7.38 5.33 -17.30
CA ASP A 225 6.94 6.59 -17.89
C ASP A 225 5.55 6.97 -17.43
N ILE A 226 5.38 8.22 -17.08
CA ILE A 226 4.07 8.77 -16.68
C ILE A 226 3.34 9.21 -17.95
N ARG A 227 2.22 8.55 -18.26
CA ARG A 227 1.40 8.84 -19.43
C ARG A 227 0.25 9.76 -19.10
N ALA A 228 0.13 10.88 -19.79
CA ALA A 228 -0.93 11.87 -19.55
C ALA A 228 -2.35 11.28 -19.65
N ASN A 229 -2.59 10.36 -20.59
CA ASN A 229 -3.87 9.67 -20.74
C ASN A 229 -4.24 8.73 -19.58
N ARG A 230 -3.29 8.40 -18.70
CA ARG A 230 -3.51 7.66 -17.46
C ARG A 230 -3.70 8.56 -16.26
N ILE A 231 -3.22 9.79 -16.32
CA ILE A 231 -3.39 10.81 -15.28
C ILE A 231 -4.76 11.51 -15.40
N LYS A 232 -5.15 11.87 -16.64
CA LYS A 232 -6.42 12.58 -16.91
C LYS A 232 -7.66 11.93 -16.27
N PRO A 233 -7.87 10.59 -16.32
CA PRO A 233 -9.01 9.95 -15.66
C PRO A 233 -9.05 10.15 -14.13
N LEU A 234 -7.87 10.23 -13.47
CA LEU A 234 -7.79 10.49 -12.03
C LEU A 234 -8.25 11.91 -11.69
N LEU A 235 -7.81 12.90 -12.48
CA LEU A 235 -8.21 14.29 -12.32
C LEU A 235 -9.70 14.48 -12.61
N ASN A 236 -10.21 13.94 -13.71
CA ASN A 236 -11.63 13.99 -14.06
C ASN A 236 -12.52 13.37 -12.95
N TRP A 237 -12.03 12.33 -12.27
CA TRP A 237 -12.76 11.72 -11.17
C TRP A 237 -12.83 12.67 -9.96
N VAL A 238 -11.76 13.43 -9.68
CA VAL A 238 -11.76 14.45 -8.62
C VAL A 238 -12.73 15.58 -8.97
N GLU A 239 -12.63 16.14 -10.16
CA GLU A 239 -13.54 17.23 -10.62
C GLU A 239 -15.01 16.82 -10.54
N LYS A 240 -15.31 15.56 -10.85
CA LYS A 240 -16.67 15.04 -10.77
C LYS A 240 -17.20 14.91 -9.35
N LEU A 241 -16.38 14.38 -8.42
CA LEU A 241 -16.82 14.09 -7.04
C LEU A 241 -16.61 15.26 -6.08
N PHE A 242 -15.61 16.08 -6.33
CA PHE A 242 -15.18 17.19 -5.46
C PHE A 242 -14.95 18.45 -6.30
N PRO A 243 -16.01 19.04 -6.90
CA PRO A 243 -15.87 20.13 -7.88
C PRO A 243 -15.23 21.41 -7.31
N GLU A 244 -15.23 21.59 -5.99
CA GLU A 244 -14.62 22.72 -5.30
C GLU A 244 -13.14 22.51 -4.99
N VAL A 245 -12.62 21.30 -5.19
CA VAL A 245 -11.19 21.01 -5.05
C VAL A 245 -10.45 21.48 -6.30
N LYS A 246 -9.58 22.49 -6.15
CA LYS A 246 -8.75 22.98 -7.26
C LYS A 246 -7.67 21.97 -7.62
N ILE A 247 -7.60 21.58 -8.88
CA ILE A 247 -6.67 20.59 -9.40
C ILE A 247 -5.47 21.19 -10.14
N ASP A 248 -5.26 22.51 -10.08
CA ASP A 248 -4.20 23.21 -10.83
C ASP A 248 -2.79 22.83 -10.36
N ASN A 249 -2.67 22.41 -9.09
CA ASN A 249 -1.39 22.04 -8.48
C ASN A 249 -1.43 20.58 -8.09
N TYR A 250 -0.98 19.71 -8.99
CA TYR A 250 -0.85 18.30 -8.71
C TYR A 250 0.51 17.75 -9.13
N THR A 251 0.97 16.72 -8.44
CA THR A 251 2.16 15.95 -8.76
C THR A 251 1.73 14.56 -9.24
N PRO A 252 1.99 14.20 -10.50
CA PRO A 252 1.74 12.85 -10.99
C PRO A 252 2.87 11.91 -10.56
N TRP A 253 2.52 10.64 -10.36
CA TRP A 253 3.49 9.60 -10.04
C TRP A 253 3.08 8.26 -10.64
N ALA A 254 4.08 7.42 -10.95
CA ALA A 254 3.85 6.04 -11.36
C ALA A 254 4.85 5.12 -10.66
N GLY A 255 4.40 3.91 -10.32
CA GLY A 255 5.24 2.89 -9.68
C GLY A 255 4.84 1.48 -10.05
N LEU A 256 5.80 0.56 -9.92
CA LEU A 256 5.64 -0.84 -10.25
C LEU A 256 5.26 -1.64 -9.00
N ARG A 257 4.04 -2.17 -8.98
CA ARG A 257 3.58 -3.07 -7.93
C ARG A 257 4.18 -4.45 -8.15
N PRO A 258 4.87 -5.04 -7.17
CA PRO A 258 5.44 -6.39 -7.30
C PRO A 258 4.35 -7.45 -7.10
N MET A 259 3.58 -7.73 -8.16
CA MET A 259 2.45 -8.64 -8.10
C MET A 259 2.92 -10.10 -8.14
N SER A 260 2.76 -10.80 -7.01
CA SER A 260 2.91 -12.26 -6.98
C SER A 260 1.73 -12.94 -7.70
N SER A 261 1.95 -14.14 -8.22
CA SER A 261 0.94 -14.86 -9.01
C SER A 261 -0.34 -15.23 -8.23
N ASP A 262 -0.27 -15.26 -6.92
CA ASP A 262 -1.37 -15.65 -6.03
C ASP A 262 -1.76 -14.57 -5.02
N MET A 263 -1.20 -13.36 -5.19
CA MET A 263 -1.48 -12.17 -4.38
C MET A 263 -1.08 -12.30 -2.90
N VAL A 264 -0.26 -13.31 -2.57
CA VAL A 264 0.29 -13.50 -1.23
C VAL A 264 1.77 -13.05 -1.23
N PRO A 265 2.23 -12.31 -0.23
CA PRO A 265 3.64 -11.94 -0.14
C PRO A 265 4.54 -13.18 0.01
N ILE A 266 5.73 -13.08 -0.54
CA ILE A 266 6.77 -14.11 -0.48
C ILE A 266 7.62 -13.82 0.75
N ILE A 267 7.37 -14.55 1.84
CA ILE A 267 8.09 -14.42 3.11
C ILE A 267 8.65 -15.81 3.44
N ARG A 268 9.88 -16.05 3.09
CA ARG A 268 10.51 -17.36 3.31
C ARG A 268 12.02 -17.36 3.12
N GLN A 269 12.70 -18.40 3.59
CA GLN A 269 14.07 -18.68 3.27
C GLN A 269 14.23 -19.16 1.82
N SER A 270 15.35 -18.83 1.20
CA SER A 270 15.81 -19.34 -0.08
C SER A 270 16.24 -20.81 0.02
N LYS A 271 16.37 -21.47 -1.13
CA LYS A 271 17.14 -22.72 -1.22
C LYS A 271 18.62 -22.52 -0.89
N LYS A 272 19.14 -21.33 -1.11
CA LYS A 272 20.48 -20.92 -0.72
C LYS A 272 20.47 -20.52 0.76
N GLN A 273 21.37 -21.10 1.55
CA GLN A 273 21.50 -20.80 2.97
C GLN A 273 21.74 -19.30 3.21
N ASN A 274 21.21 -18.77 4.31
CA ASN A 274 21.37 -17.39 4.79
C ASN A 274 20.84 -16.31 3.79
N ILE A 275 19.95 -16.72 2.88
CA ILE A 275 19.19 -15.82 2.02
C ILE A 275 17.70 -15.94 2.35
N PHE A 276 17.05 -14.80 2.53
CA PHE A 276 15.62 -14.71 2.86
C PHE A 276 14.94 -13.73 1.93
N TYR A 277 13.63 -13.85 1.80
CA TYR A 277 12.81 -12.95 0.97
C TYR A 277 11.67 -12.38 1.79
N ASN A 278 11.41 -11.08 1.58
CA ASN A 278 10.19 -10.40 2.00
C ASN A 278 9.73 -9.46 0.87
N SER A 279 8.92 -9.97 -0.05
CA SER A 279 8.58 -9.26 -1.28
C SER A 279 7.25 -9.75 -1.87
N GLY A 280 6.86 -9.23 -3.04
CA GLY A 280 5.68 -9.71 -3.76
C GLY A 280 4.33 -9.28 -3.18
N HIS A 281 4.29 -8.21 -2.40
CA HIS A 281 3.09 -7.69 -1.71
C HIS A 281 2.03 -7.09 -2.65
N GLY A 282 2.35 -6.94 -3.93
CA GLY A 282 1.46 -6.36 -4.92
C GLY A 282 1.07 -4.91 -4.57
N HIS A 283 -0.24 -4.65 -4.55
CA HIS A 283 -0.79 -3.34 -4.18
C HIS A 283 -1.07 -3.19 -2.67
N LEU A 284 -0.78 -4.21 -1.87
CA LEU A 284 -1.07 -4.25 -0.43
C LEU A 284 0.21 -4.13 0.43
N GLY A 285 1.32 -3.63 -0.13
CA GLY A 285 2.58 -3.48 0.60
C GLY A 285 2.45 -2.62 1.85
N TRP A 286 1.76 -1.49 1.77
CA TRP A 286 1.44 -0.66 2.94
C TRP A 286 0.58 -1.44 3.96
N THR A 287 -0.46 -2.08 3.51
CA THR A 287 -1.40 -2.83 4.35
C THR A 287 -0.77 -4.01 5.10
N MET A 288 0.27 -4.64 4.52
CA MET A 288 0.87 -5.89 5.05
C MET A 288 2.29 -5.70 5.61
N GLY A 289 2.89 -4.50 5.46
CA GLY A 289 4.33 -4.29 5.57
C GLY A 289 4.94 -4.63 6.92
N THR A 290 4.39 -4.12 8.02
CA THR A 290 4.98 -4.29 9.36
C THR A 290 4.93 -5.75 9.83
N TYR A 291 3.81 -6.43 9.64
CA TYR A 291 3.73 -7.83 10.07
C TYR A 291 4.52 -8.76 9.13
N SER A 292 4.62 -8.47 7.84
CA SER A 292 5.51 -9.19 6.95
C SER A 292 7.00 -8.99 7.31
N GLY A 293 7.35 -7.78 7.76
CA GLY A 293 8.67 -7.48 8.31
C GLY A 293 8.99 -8.31 9.55
N LYS A 294 8.03 -8.38 10.51
CA LYS A 294 8.15 -9.24 11.68
C LYS A 294 8.35 -10.71 11.30
N LEU A 295 7.52 -11.23 10.39
CA LEU A 295 7.66 -12.63 9.94
C LEU A 295 9.01 -12.91 9.28
N ALA A 296 9.56 -11.92 8.54
CA ALA A 296 10.88 -12.06 7.93
C ALA A 296 12.01 -12.05 8.98
N ALA A 297 11.88 -11.26 10.04
CA ALA A 297 12.81 -11.26 11.17
C ALA A 297 12.79 -12.62 11.92
N ASP A 298 11.57 -13.11 12.22
CA ASP A 298 11.39 -14.40 12.90
C ASP A 298 12.05 -15.58 12.14
N LEU A 299 12.17 -15.50 10.80
CA LEU A 299 12.85 -16.52 9.97
C LEU A 299 14.38 -16.52 10.12
N ILE A 300 14.99 -15.42 10.56
CA ILE A 300 16.44 -15.32 10.72
C ILE A 300 16.85 -15.81 12.10
N GLU A 301 15.98 -15.63 13.10
CA GLU A 301 16.24 -16.04 14.49
C GLU A 301 16.09 -17.55 14.71
N THR A 302 15.50 -18.28 13.75
CA THR A 302 15.30 -19.73 13.79
C THR A 302 16.38 -20.47 13.02
#